data_1d966fb9c3a84d1d35aa025c2f2c331c
#
_entry.id   1d966fb9c3a84d1d35aa025c2f2c331c
#
_cell.length_a   1.000
_cell.length_b   1.000
_cell.length_c   1.000
_cell.angle_alpha   90.00
_cell.angle_beta   90.00
_cell.angle_gamma   90.00
#
_symmetry.space_group_name_H-M   'P 1'
#
loop_
_entity.id
_entity.type
_entity.pdbx_description
1 polymer ?
#
loop_
_entity_poly.entity_id
_entity_poly.type
_entity_poly.pdbx_seq_one_letter_code
_entity_poly.pdbx_strand_id
1 'polypeptide(L)'
;MLRTQDGERVRLYDDLLKGKNVLINFFYANCKDGVCPVTTENLVKFQKLLGDRCGQDVFIYSFSLAPEQDTPARLKHYQQMHGAGPGWTFLTGSPHDLELCRVRFGFVDPDPELDRARTQHTNVVLMGNEPHQRWMASPALTNPEFLLSQMNRVSGMKTV
;
A
#
# COMPACT_ATOMS: atom_id res chain seq x y z
N MET A 1 -11.81 4.30 -11.25
CA MET A 1 -10.57 4.81 -11.89
C MET A 1 -9.75 5.53 -10.85
N LEU A 2 -8.48 5.12 -10.70
CA LEU A 2 -7.54 5.71 -9.75
C LEU A 2 -6.52 6.60 -10.48
N ARG A 3 -5.79 7.41 -9.72
CA ARG A 3 -4.69 8.23 -10.22
C ARG A 3 -3.42 7.99 -9.41
N THR A 4 -2.30 7.88 -10.09
CA THR A 4 -0.99 7.76 -9.46
C THR A 4 -0.45 9.13 -9.03
N GLN A 5 0.64 9.13 -8.26
CA GLN A 5 1.37 10.36 -7.91
C GLN A 5 1.89 11.13 -9.14
N ASP A 6 2.02 10.47 -10.27
CA ASP A 6 2.44 11.11 -11.53
C ASP A 6 1.25 11.59 -12.36
N GLY A 7 0.02 11.47 -11.84
CA GLY A 7 -1.20 11.90 -12.49
C GLY A 7 -1.77 10.91 -13.50
N GLU A 8 -1.16 9.75 -13.65
CA GLU A 8 -1.62 8.71 -14.59
C GLU A 8 -2.91 8.08 -14.09
N ARG A 9 -3.82 7.81 -15.02
CA ARG A 9 -5.08 7.11 -14.73
C ARG A 9 -4.84 5.61 -14.82
N VAL A 10 -5.21 4.89 -13.77
CA VAL A 10 -5.00 3.43 -13.69
C VAL A 10 -6.25 2.71 -13.21
N ARG A 11 -6.40 1.48 -13.67
CA ARG A 11 -7.46 0.57 -13.22
C ARG A 11 -6.90 -0.37 -12.17
N LEU A 12 -7.67 -0.60 -11.11
CA LEU A 12 -7.21 -1.41 -9.98
C LEU A 12 -6.74 -2.79 -10.41
N TYR A 13 -7.59 -3.54 -11.10
CA TYR A 13 -7.26 -4.92 -11.44
C TYR A 13 -6.29 -5.00 -12.62
N ASP A 14 -6.65 -4.42 -13.76
CA ASP A 14 -5.90 -4.62 -15.01
C ASP A 14 -4.48 -4.04 -14.96
N ASP A 15 -4.33 -2.88 -14.31
CA ASP A 15 -3.05 -2.15 -14.33
C ASP A 15 -2.21 -2.39 -13.08
N LEU A 16 -2.83 -2.66 -11.91
CA LEU A 16 -2.12 -2.73 -10.64
C LEU A 16 -1.98 -4.15 -10.09
N LEU A 17 -2.99 -5.01 -10.24
CA LEU A 17 -3.01 -6.31 -9.56
C LEU A 17 -2.71 -7.50 -10.47
N LYS A 18 -3.24 -7.49 -11.67
CA LYS A 18 -3.23 -8.66 -12.56
C LYS A 18 -1.80 -9.16 -12.82
N GLY A 19 -1.57 -10.41 -12.47
CA GLY A 19 -0.29 -11.09 -12.70
C GLY A 19 0.83 -10.68 -11.75
N LYS A 20 0.53 -9.99 -10.64
CA LYS A 20 1.55 -9.39 -9.78
C LYS A 20 1.52 -9.89 -8.34
N ASN A 21 2.68 -9.82 -7.70
CA ASN A 21 2.79 -9.86 -6.26
C ASN A 21 2.74 -8.43 -5.73
N VAL A 22 1.91 -8.16 -4.74
CA VAL A 22 1.65 -6.80 -4.28
C VAL A 22 1.71 -6.69 -2.75
N LEU A 23 2.14 -5.53 -2.27
CA LEU A 23 1.95 -5.11 -0.89
C LEU A 23 1.07 -3.85 -0.91
N ILE A 24 -0.02 -3.88 -0.17
CA ILE A 24 -1.01 -2.81 -0.14
C ILE A 24 -1.13 -2.25 1.27
N ASN A 25 -1.13 -0.92 1.38
CA ASN A 25 -1.51 -0.23 2.61
C ASN A 25 -2.38 0.99 2.30
N PHE A 26 -3.08 1.46 3.32
CA PHE A 26 -3.85 2.71 3.29
C PHE A 26 -3.21 3.71 4.25
N PHE A 27 -3.18 4.98 3.88
CA PHE A 27 -2.46 6.00 4.64
C PHE A 27 -3.08 7.38 4.46
N TYR A 28 -2.64 8.31 5.31
CA TYR A 28 -2.88 9.74 5.18
C TYR A 28 -1.55 10.44 4.91
N ALA A 29 -1.44 11.19 3.82
CA ALA A 29 -0.24 11.99 3.56
C ALA A 29 -0.05 13.11 4.60
N ASN A 30 -1.13 13.55 5.22
CA ASN A 30 -1.13 14.54 6.29
C ASN A 30 -1.59 13.91 7.62
N CYS A 31 -0.86 12.90 8.08
CA CYS A 31 -1.18 12.14 9.29
C CYS A 31 -0.75 12.92 10.54
N LYS A 32 -1.73 13.33 11.37
CA LYS A 32 -1.47 14.13 12.56
C LYS A 32 -0.97 13.32 13.77
N ASP A 33 -1.27 12.02 13.81
CA ASP A 33 -0.86 11.13 14.92
C ASP A 33 0.54 10.55 14.74
N GLY A 34 1.20 10.80 13.62
CA GLY A 34 2.57 10.35 13.34
C GLY A 34 2.70 8.89 12.93
N VAL A 35 1.63 8.12 12.86
CA VAL A 35 1.68 6.68 12.53
C VAL A 35 2.02 6.46 11.06
N CYS A 36 1.43 7.25 10.15
CA CYS A 36 1.65 7.06 8.71
C CYS A 36 3.11 7.29 8.28
N PRO A 37 3.81 8.36 8.76
CA PRO A 37 5.22 8.51 8.45
C PRO A 37 6.08 7.34 8.95
N VAL A 38 5.82 6.84 10.15
CA VAL A 38 6.57 5.69 10.71
C VAL A 38 6.31 4.43 9.88
N THR A 39 5.07 4.18 9.50
CA THR A 39 4.72 3.06 8.61
C THR A 39 5.43 3.21 7.26
N THR A 40 5.41 4.40 6.67
CA THR A 40 6.06 4.67 5.39
C THR A 40 7.58 4.43 5.49
N GLU A 41 8.23 4.90 6.55
CA GLU A 41 9.66 4.66 6.77
C GLU A 41 9.97 3.17 6.89
N ASN A 42 9.14 2.42 7.58
CA ASN A 42 9.29 0.97 7.68
C ASN A 42 9.17 0.29 6.32
N LEU A 43 8.22 0.74 5.49
CA LEU A 43 8.06 0.23 4.13
C LEU A 43 9.22 0.65 3.20
N VAL A 44 9.85 1.80 3.43
CA VAL A 44 11.08 2.20 2.73
C VAL A 44 12.19 1.20 3.01
N LYS A 45 12.35 0.77 4.27
CA LYS A 45 13.32 -0.27 4.64
C LYS A 45 12.98 -1.60 3.96
N PHE A 46 11.71 -1.98 3.94
CA PHE A 46 11.24 -3.17 3.24
C PHE A 46 11.54 -3.08 1.74
N GLN A 47 11.29 -1.93 1.10
CA GLN A 47 11.60 -1.73 -0.32
C GLN A 47 13.09 -1.91 -0.60
N LYS A 48 13.95 -1.40 0.27
CA LYS A 48 15.41 -1.59 0.14
C LYS A 48 15.81 -3.07 0.21
N LEU A 49 15.15 -3.84 1.07
CA LEU A 49 15.40 -5.29 1.15
C LEU A 49 14.91 -6.03 -0.09
N LEU A 50 13.85 -5.57 -0.75
CA LEU A 50 13.41 -6.13 -2.03
C LEU A 50 14.43 -5.89 -3.14
N GLY A 51 15.16 -4.78 -3.10
CA GLY A 51 16.11 -4.42 -4.14
C GLY A 51 15.47 -4.34 -5.51
N ASP A 52 16.06 -4.98 -6.51
CA ASP A 52 15.59 -4.97 -7.90
C ASP A 52 14.25 -5.68 -8.11
N ARG A 53 13.78 -6.44 -7.13
CA ARG A 53 12.47 -7.09 -7.19
C ARG A 53 11.33 -6.08 -7.16
N CYS A 54 11.52 -4.94 -6.49
CA CYS A 54 10.51 -3.89 -6.42
C CYS A 54 10.34 -3.24 -7.80
N GLY A 55 9.14 -3.37 -8.36
CA GLY A 55 8.82 -2.91 -9.71
C GLY A 55 9.00 -3.97 -10.79
N GLN A 56 9.47 -5.18 -10.44
CA GLN A 56 9.60 -6.30 -11.39
C GLN A 56 8.66 -7.46 -11.02
N ASP A 57 8.82 -8.05 -9.83
CA ASP A 57 7.94 -9.13 -9.37
C ASP A 57 7.11 -8.75 -8.13
N VAL A 58 7.52 -7.72 -7.38
CA VAL A 58 6.79 -7.20 -6.22
C VAL A 58 6.53 -5.70 -6.42
N PHE A 59 5.28 -5.29 -6.21
CA PHE A 59 4.84 -3.90 -6.34
C PHE A 59 4.23 -3.43 -5.02
N ILE A 60 4.53 -2.19 -4.62
CA ILE A 60 3.97 -1.59 -3.41
C ILE A 60 2.95 -0.54 -3.81
N TYR A 61 1.76 -0.59 -3.24
CA TYR A 61 0.67 0.35 -3.48
C TYR A 61 0.17 0.95 -2.17
N SER A 62 0.26 2.27 -2.07
CA SER A 62 -0.25 3.03 -0.93
C SER A 62 -1.46 3.84 -1.37
N PHE A 63 -2.63 3.55 -0.79
CA PHE A 63 -3.89 4.18 -1.13
C PHE A 63 -4.21 5.29 -0.14
N SER A 64 -4.57 6.47 -0.64
CA SER A 64 -4.97 7.58 0.21
C SER A 64 -6.32 7.32 0.88
N LEU A 65 -6.41 7.69 2.16
CA LEU A 65 -7.68 7.73 2.91
C LEU A 65 -8.33 9.12 2.91
N ALA A 66 -7.65 10.12 2.34
CA ALA A 66 -8.13 11.51 2.30
C ALA A 66 -7.97 12.10 0.89
N PRO A 67 -8.71 11.55 -0.11
CA PRO A 67 -8.53 11.95 -1.51
C PRO A 67 -8.81 13.42 -1.78
N GLU A 68 -9.65 14.05 -0.98
CA GLU A 68 -9.95 15.48 -1.08
C GLU A 68 -8.73 16.36 -0.75
N GLN A 69 -7.76 15.84 -0.01
CA GLN A 69 -6.53 16.53 0.36
C GLN A 69 -5.33 16.00 -0.41
N ASP A 70 -5.30 14.72 -0.69
CA ASP A 70 -4.17 14.03 -1.29
C ASP A 70 -4.26 14.04 -2.82
N THR A 71 -3.91 15.17 -3.41
CA THR A 71 -3.78 15.31 -4.87
C THR A 71 -2.56 14.53 -5.37
N PRO A 72 -2.48 14.20 -6.68
CA PRO A 72 -1.27 13.59 -7.24
C PRO A 72 0.01 14.35 -6.91
N ALA A 73 0.00 15.69 -7.02
CA ALA A 73 1.17 16.51 -6.69
C ALA A 73 1.59 16.35 -5.23
N ARG A 74 0.64 16.28 -4.31
CA ARG A 74 0.91 16.09 -2.89
C ARG A 74 1.46 14.69 -2.61
N LEU A 75 0.92 13.67 -3.27
CA LEU A 75 1.44 12.31 -3.18
C LEU A 75 2.87 12.21 -3.75
N LYS A 76 3.15 12.92 -4.82
CA LYS A 76 4.50 12.99 -5.40
C LYS A 76 5.49 13.60 -4.42
N HIS A 77 5.10 14.69 -3.78
CA HIS A 77 5.92 15.34 -2.76
C HIS A 77 6.17 14.38 -1.57
N TYR A 78 5.13 13.69 -1.11
CA TYR A 78 5.23 12.71 -0.04
C TYR A 78 6.20 11.57 -0.41
N GLN A 79 6.08 11.03 -1.61
CA GLN A 79 6.97 10.01 -2.15
C GLN A 79 8.44 10.46 -2.10
N GLN A 80 8.71 11.66 -2.59
CA GLN A 80 10.06 12.21 -2.64
C GLN A 80 10.61 12.48 -1.23
N MET A 81 9.81 13.03 -0.35
CA MET A 81 10.20 13.35 1.01
C MET A 81 10.60 12.11 1.81
N HIS A 82 9.93 10.98 1.60
CA HIS A 82 10.22 9.73 2.31
C HIS A 82 11.20 8.82 1.57
N GLY A 83 11.60 9.16 0.35
CA GLY A 83 12.56 8.38 -0.41
C GLY A 83 12.00 7.06 -0.95
N ALA A 84 10.71 6.99 -1.21
CA ALA A 84 10.09 5.83 -1.85
C ALA A 84 10.54 5.73 -3.31
N GLY A 85 11.15 4.62 -3.68
CA GLY A 85 11.74 4.42 -4.99
C GLY A 85 10.79 3.81 -6.03
N PRO A 86 11.30 3.52 -7.24
CA PRO A 86 10.51 2.90 -8.32
C PRO A 86 9.89 1.57 -7.89
N GLY A 87 8.70 1.28 -8.42
CA GLY A 87 7.92 0.09 -8.03
C GLY A 87 6.98 0.31 -6.87
N TRP A 88 7.00 1.49 -6.28
CA TRP A 88 6.07 1.91 -5.23
C TRP A 88 5.21 3.05 -5.77
N THR A 89 3.91 2.80 -5.86
CA THR A 89 2.93 3.75 -6.40
C THR A 89 2.01 4.24 -5.29
N PHE A 90 1.84 5.55 -5.22
CA PHE A 90 0.89 6.21 -4.33
C PHE A 90 -0.36 6.55 -5.13
N LEU A 91 -1.54 6.23 -4.59
CA LEU A 91 -2.80 6.24 -5.32
C LEU A 91 -3.81 7.14 -4.64
N THR A 92 -4.50 7.93 -5.45
CA THR A 92 -5.66 8.71 -5.07
C THR A 92 -6.77 8.48 -6.10
N GLY A 93 -7.92 9.11 -5.93
CA GLY A 93 -9.06 8.98 -6.83
C GLY A 93 -10.29 9.63 -6.23
N SER A 94 -11.47 9.26 -6.74
CA SER A 94 -12.71 9.70 -6.12
C SER A 94 -12.87 9.06 -4.73
N PRO A 95 -13.54 9.74 -3.79
CA PRO A 95 -13.86 9.14 -2.48
C PRO A 95 -14.57 7.79 -2.61
N HIS A 96 -15.48 7.68 -3.57
CA HIS A 96 -16.22 6.45 -3.82
C HIS A 96 -15.30 5.30 -4.26
N ASP A 97 -14.41 5.55 -5.21
CA ASP A 97 -13.50 4.51 -5.73
C ASP A 97 -12.52 4.03 -4.66
N LEU A 98 -11.98 4.96 -3.86
CA LEU A 98 -11.07 4.60 -2.78
C LEU A 98 -11.77 3.83 -1.66
N GLU A 99 -13.00 4.19 -1.34
CA GLU A 99 -13.81 3.45 -0.37
C GLU A 99 -14.10 2.02 -0.86
N LEU A 100 -14.40 1.85 -2.15
CA LEU A 100 -14.56 0.51 -2.74
C LEU A 100 -13.26 -0.31 -2.62
N CYS A 101 -12.11 0.30 -2.87
CA CYS A 101 -10.82 -0.38 -2.70
C CYS A 101 -10.61 -0.81 -1.24
N ARG A 102 -10.87 0.08 -0.30
CA ARG A 102 -10.74 -0.19 1.13
C ARG A 102 -11.57 -1.39 1.55
N VAL A 103 -12.84 -1.39 1.20
CA VAL A 103 -13.77 -2.47 1.53
C VAL A 103 -13.37 -3.79 0.87
N ARG A 104 -13.03 -3.74 -0.41
CA ARG A 104 -12.63 -4.95 -1.17
C ARG A 104 -11.38 -5.60 -0.64
N PHE A 105 -10.42 -4.82 -0.16
CA PHE A 105 -9.20 -5.36 0.45
C PHE A 105 -9.37 -5.74 1.92
N GLY A 106 -10.55 -5.52 2.50
CA GLY A 106 -10.83 -5.91 3.88
C GLY A 106 -10.29 -4.96 4.94
N PHE A 107 -9.92 -3.75 4.57
CA PHE A 107 -9.50 -2.71 5.52
C PHE A 107 -10.72 -2.05 6.19
N VAL A 108 -11.49 -2.86 6.89
CA VAL A 108 -12.73 -2.45 7.56
C VAL A 108 -12.70 -2.88 9.02
N ASP A 109 -13.37 -2.11 9.86
CA ASP A 109 -13.56 -2.46 11.26
C ASP A 109 -15.02 -2.86 11.48
N PRO A 110 -15.30 -3.95 12.24
CA PRO A 110 -16.67 -4.34 12.58
C PRO A 110 -17.44 -3.27 13.35
N ASP A 111 -16.74 -2.44 14.14
CA ASP A 111 -17.34 -1.29 14.82
C ASP A 111 -17.48 -0.12 13.84
N PRO A 112 -18.73 0.34 13.53
CA PRO A 112 -18.94 1.42 12.58
C PRO A 112 -18.27 2.74 12.97
N GLU A 113 -18.09 3.02 14.26
CA GLU A 113 -17.40 4.24 14.70
C GLU A 113 -15.91 4.16 14.45
N LEU A 114 -15.28 3.03 14.77
CA LEU A 114 -13.87 2.79 14.47
C LEU A 114 -13.61 2.75 12.97
N ASP A 115 -14.52 2.16 12.21
CA ASP A 115 -14.43 2.12 10.75
C ASP A 115 -14.44 3.52 10.14
N ARG A 116 -15.31 4.41 10.64
CA ARG A 116 -15.37 5.81 10.20
C ARG A 116 -14.13 6.61 10.58
N ALA A 117 -13.50 6.31 11.71
CA ALA A 117 -12.29 7.01 12.17
C ALA A 117 -11.09 6.75 11.25
N ARG A 118 -11.07 5.63 10.52
CA ARG A 118 -10.08 5.25 9.51
C ARG A 118 -8.63 5.15 9.99
N THR A 119 -8.29 5.66 11.16
CA THR A 119 -6.94 5.63 11.73
C THR A 119 -6.45 4.21 12.02
N GLN A 120 -7.36 3.29 12.30
CA GLN A 120 -7.06 1.88 12.55
C GLN A 120 -6.56 1.16 11.28
N HIS A 121 -6.93 1.65 10.09
CA HIS A 121 -6.63 1.00 8.82
C HIS A 121 -5.18 1.20 8.37
N THR A 122 -4.46 2.14 8.99
CA THR A 122 -3.06 2.44 8.66
C THR A 122 -2.06 1.48 9.31
N ASN A 123 -2.52 0.62 10.22
CA ASN A 123 -1.66 -0.28 11.01
C ASN A 123 -1.46 -1.65 10.39
N VAL A 124 -2.02 -1.89 9.21
CA VAL A 124 -2.00 -3.21 8.55
C VAL A 124 -1.51 -3.06 7.11
N VAL A 125 -0.73 -4.03 6.67
CA VAL A 125 -0.40 -4.23 5.25
C VAL A 125 -1.02 -5.52 4.77
N LEU A 126 -1.44 -5.54 3.51
CA LEU A 126 -1.95 -6.72 2.83
C LEU A 126 -0.94 -7.13 1.75
N MET A 127 -0.46 -8.36 1.83
CA MET A 127 0.41 -8.94 0.81
C MET A 127 -0.37 -9.93 -0.02
N GLY A 128 -0.20 -9.88 -1.34
CA GLY A 128 -0.94 -10.74 -2.24
C GLY A 128 -0.13 -11.25 -3.42
N ASN A 129 -0.42 -12.48 -3.78
CA ASN A 129 -0.01 -13.08 -5.05
C ASN A 129 -1.29 -13.28 -5.86
N GLU A 130 -1.58 -12.36 -6.76
CA GLU A 130 -2.84 -12.37 -7.50
C GLU A 130 -2.99 -13.62 -8.36
N PRO A 131 -1.99 -14.07 -9.16
CA PRO A 131 -2.15 -15.26 -9.98
C PRO A 131 -2.51 -16.52 -9.20
N HIS A 132 -1.99 -16.68 -7.99
CA HIS A 132 -2.25 -17.85 -7.15
C HIS A 132 -3.31 -17.64 -6.07
N GLN A 133 -3.91 -16.43 -6.01
CA GLN A 133 -4.93 -16.06 -5.02
C GLN A 133 -4.49 -16.33 -3.59
N ARG A 134 -3.26 -15.96 -3.28
CA ARG A 134 -2.68 -16.04 -1.93
C ARG A 134 -2.63 -14.64 -1.33
N TRP A 135 -3.28 -14.45 -0.21
CA TRP A 135 -3.36 -13.16 0.46
C TRP A 135 -3.06 -13.31 1.95
N MET A 136 -2.30 -12.38 2.49
CA MET A 136 -1.88 -12.38 3.89
C MET A 136 -1.84 -10.96 4.43
N ALA A 137 -2.46 -10.73 5.59
CA ALA A 137 -2.36 -9.47 6.31
C ALA A 137 -1.25 -9.56 7.37
N SER A 138 -0.57 -8.45 7.59
CA SER A 138 0.49 -8.35 8.60
C SER A 138 0.42 -6.98 9.27
N PRO A 139 0.84 -6.85 10.54
CA PRO A 139 1.03 -5.53 11.14
C PRO A 139 2.05 -4.71 10.34
N ALA A 140 1.72 -3.44 10.09
CA ALA A 140 2.54 -2.57 9.25
C ALA A 140 3.89 -2.22 9.89
N LEU A 141 3.96 -2.18 11.22
CA LEU A 141 5.16 -1.81 11.97
C LEU A 141 6.01 -3.01 12.39
N THR A 142 5.76 -4.16 11.80
CA THR A 142 6.61 -5.32 12.04
C THR A 142 7.98 -5.14 11.40
N ASN A 143 8.97 -5.90 11.87
CA ASN A 143 10.34 -5.84 11.36
C ASN A 143 10.38 -6.01 9.83
N PRO A 144 11.12 -5.17 9.08
CA PRO A 144 11.18 -5.26 7.62
C PRO A 144 11.66 -6.62 7.09
N GLU A 145 12.59 -7.28 7.77
CA GLU A 145 13.04 -8.62 7.38
C GLU A 145 11.91 -9.65 7.53
N PHE A 146 11.06 -9.48 8.53
CA PHE A 146 9.88 -10.34 8.70
C PHE A 146 8.87 -10.08 7.58
N LEU A 147 8.63 -8.82 7.21
CA LEU A 147 7.78 -8.48 6.06
C LEU A 147 8.31 -9.12 4.77
N LEU A 148 9.62 -9.10 4.58
CA LEU A 148 10.26 -9.74 3.43
C LEU A 148 10.03 -11.25 3.43
N SER A 149 10.18 -11.91 4.57
CA SER A 149 9.94 -13.35 4.71
C SER A 149 8.48 -13.70 4.39
N GLN A 150 7.54 -12.88 4.82
CA GLN A 150 6.13 -13.05 4.53
C GLN A 150 5.85 -12.86 3.03
N MET A 151 6.44 -11.84 2.41
CA MET A 151 6.30 -11.61 0.97
C MET A 151 6.89 -12.78 0.18
N ASN A 152 8.02 -13.34 0.60
CA ASN A 152 8.62 -14.51 -0.04
C ASN A 152 7.69 -15.72 0.03
N ARG A 153 7.00 -15.92 1.15
CA ARG A 153 5.98 -16.98 1.29
C ARG A 153 4.82 -16.77 0.33
N VAL A 154 4.28 -15.57 0.28
CA VAL A 154 3.13 -15.22 -0.56
C VAL A 154 3.50 -15.34 -2.03
N SER A 155 4.66 -14.83 -2.42
CA SER A 155 5.12 -14.87 -3.82
C SER A 155 5.59 -16.25 -4.27
N GLY A 156 5.76 -17.21 -3.36
CA GLY A 156 6.23 -18.55 -3.68
C GLY A 156 7.74 -18.65 -3.85
N MET A 157 8.49 -17.61 -3.48
CA MET A 157 9.96 -17.71 -3.48
C MET A 157 10.43 -18.53 -2.29
N LYS A 158 11.35 -19.46 -2.56
CA LYS A 158 11.99 -20.21 -1.49
C LYS A 158 12.92 -19.28 -0.72
N THR A 159 12.73 -19.19 0.58
CA THR A 159 13.72 -18.59 1.48
C THR A 159 14.96 -19.49 1.47
N VAL A 160 16.04 -18.90 1.10
CA VAL A 160 17.35 -19.57 1.23
C VAL A 160 17.80 -19.47 2.67
#